data_758e4c0cdb88445dd757d934a93af663
#
_entry.id   758e4c0cdb88445dd757d934a93af663
#
_cell.length_a   1.000
_cell.length_b   1.000
_cell.length_c   1.000
_cell.angle_alpha   90.00
_cell.angle_beta   90.00
_cell.angle_gamma   90.00
#
_symmetry.space_group_name_H-M   'P 1'
#
loop_
_entity.id
_entity.type
_entity.pdbx_description
1 polymer ?
#
loop_
_entity_poly.entity_id
_entity_poly.type
_entity_poly.pdbx_seq_one_letter_code
_entity_poly.pdbx_strand_id
1 'polypeptide(L)'
;MAVGVDLFGAVQRPLNMSDFGQYEAFLRLNIKGKYFPVFELGLGDAEHEKDPITGIYTKTSAPYGRIGCDFNVLKNKHDVYKVFVGARFAYTNFDFEFSHEGIKDPILGRNVPYSVKDNNSVCWIEGVFGVDAKVVGPVHLGWSVRYRRRINSTDCKIGDMWYVPGFGRYDKTNIGGTFNVSIGI
;
A
#
# COMPACT_ATOMS: atom_id res chain seq x y z
N MET A 1 -9.82 -7.42 -20.87
CA MET A 1 -9.07 -7.66 -19.65
C MET A 1 -7.86 -6.74 -19.65
N ALA A 2 -7.33 -6.30 -18.50
CA ALA A 2 -6.11 -5.51 -18.47
C ALA A 2 -5.24 -5.97 -17.28
N VAL A 3 -3.93 -6.00 -17.50
CA VAL A 3 -2.92 -6.27 -16.47
C VAL A 3 -2.01 -5.06 -16.38
N GLY A 4 -1.68 -4.63 -15.19
CA GLY A 4 -0.84 -3.44 -14.99
C GLY A 4 -0.08 -3.43 -13.69
N VAL A 5 0.76 -2.41 -13.56
CA VAL A 5 1.59 -2.15 -12.39
C VAL A 5 1.44 -0.71 -11.93
N ASP A 6 1.57 -0.49 -10.62
CA ASP A 6 1.66 0.86 -10.06
C ASP A 6 3.12 1.32 -10.05
N LEU A 7 3.39 2.41 -10.75
CA LEU A 7 4.72 3.01 -10.80
C LEU A 7 4.97 4.01 -9.68
N PHE A 8 3.92 4.64 -9.13
CA PHE A 8 4.07 5.67 -8.12
C PHE A 8 4.67 5.10 -6.83
N GLY A 9 4.11 3.99 -6.36
CA GLY A 9 4.62 3.30 -5.18
C GLY A 9 6.06 2.78 -5.35
N ALA A 10 6.39 2.29 -6.56
CA ALA A 10 7.71 1.78 -6.89
C ALA A 10 8.80 2.86 -6.92
N VAL A 11 8.45 4.11 -7.22
CA VAL A 11 9.40 5.21 -7.39
C VAL A 11 9.57 6.03 -6.10
N GLN A 12 8.66 5.93 -5.15
CA GLN A 12 8.72 6.72 -3.91
C GLN A 12 10.03 6.53 -3.13
N ARG A 13 10.46 5.30 -2.91
CA ARG A 13 11.70 5.01 -2.18
C ARG A 13 12.98 5.38 -2.92
N PRO A 14 13.16 5.02 -4.21
CA PRO A 14 14.35 5.41 -4.98
C PRO A 14 14.56 6.91 -5.10
N LEU A 15 13.49 7.71 -5.02
CA LEU A 15 13.58 9.18 -5.07
C LEU A 15 13.74 9.84 -3.70
N ASN A 16 14.01 9.08 -2.64
CA ASN A 16 14.10 9.56 -1.26
C ASN A 16 12.90 10.40 -0.81
N MET A 17 11.72 10.10 -1.37
CA MET A 17 10.48 10.81 -1.01
C MET A 17 9.84 10.26 0.26
N SER A 18 10.20 9.03 0.68
CA SER A 18 9.67 8.39 1.88
C SER A 18 10.53 7.21 2.33
N ASP A 19 10.43 6.87 3.61
CA ASP A 19 11.08 5.71 4.23
C ASP A 19 10.37 4.38 3.88
N PHE A 20 9.36 4.43 3.01
CA PHE A 20 8.56 3.28 2.60
C PHE A 20 8.37 3.24 1.09
N GLY A 21 8.28 2.02 0.56
CA GLY A 21 8.01 1.70 -0.84
C GLY A 21 6.85 0.72 -0.99
N GLN A 22 6.22 0.74 -2.13
CA GLN A 22 5.16 -0.20 -2.48
C GLN A 22 5.32 -0.64 -3.93
N TYR A 23 5.28 -1.94 -4.15
CA TYR A 23 5.25 -2.53 -5.48
C TYR A 23 3.92 -3.25 -5.65
N GLU A 24 3.15 -2.88 -6.66
CA GLU A 24 1.80 -3.39 -6.85
C GLU A 24 1.56 -3.77 -8.30
N ALA A 25 0.99 -4.95 -8.50
CA ALA A 25 0.45 -5.41 -9.77
C ALA A 25 -1.06 -5.64 -9.65
N PHE A 26 -1.79 -5.41 -10.72
CA PHE A 26 -3.23 -5.59 -10.74
C PHE A 26 -3.73 -6.28 -11.99
N LEU A 27 -4.82 -6.99 -11.82
CA LEU A 27 -5.65 -7.56 -12.87
C LEU A 27 -7.02 -6.88 -12.84
N ARG A 28 -7.43 -6.30 -13.96
CA ARG A 28 -8.74 -5.67 -14.14
C ARG A 28 -9.53 -6.40 -15.21
N LEU A 29 -10.69 -6.92 -14.86
CA LEU A 29 -11.61 -7.54 -15.80
C LEU A 29 -12.57 -6.48 -16.36
N ASN A 30 -13.02 -6.63 -17.60
CA ASN A 30 -13.99 -5.73 -18.22
C ASN A 30 -15.32 -6.45 -18.40
N ILE A 31 -16.36 -5.99 -17.73
CA ILE A 31 -17.71 -6.50 -17.86
C ILE A 31 -18.58 -5.41 -18.49
N LYS A 32 -18.89 -5.58 -19.78
CA LYS A 32 -19.76 -4.69 -20.58
C LYS A 32 -19.31 -3.21 -20.59
N GLY A 33 -18.00 -2.93 -20.39
CA GLY A 33 -17.45 -1.57 -20.34
C GLY A 33 -17.95 -0.72 -19.17
N LYS A 34 -18.68 -1.32 -18.22
CA LYS A 34 -19.31 -0.62 -17.11
C LYS A 34 -18.73 -1.02 -15.75
N TYR A 35 -18.57 -2.31 -15.52
CA TYR A 35 -18.03 -2.87 -14.27
C TYR A 35 -16.66 -3.45 -14.52
N PHE A 36 -15.76 -3.17 -13.62
CA PHE A 36 -14.37 -3.65 -13.69
C PHE A 36 -13.98 -4.27 -12.35
N PRO A 37 -14.24 -5.58 -12.16
CA PRO A 37 -13.64 -6.31 -11.05
C PRO A 37 -12.12 -6.18 -11.10
N VAL A 38 -11.51 -5.91 -9.94
CA VAL A 38 -10.06 -5.67 -9.81
C VAL A 38 -9.51 -6.52 -8.69
N PHE A 39 -8.37 -7.14 -8.99
CA PHE A 39 -7.56 -7.89 -8.04
C PHE A 39 -6.18 -7.24 -8.04
N GLU A 40 -5.70 -6.86 -6.87
CA GLU A 40 -4.40 -6.22 -6.69
C GLU A 40 -3.58 -7.00 -5.70
N LEU A 41 -2.31 -7.24 -6.03
CA LEU A 41 -1.32 -7.86 -5.15
C LEU A 41 -0.10 -6.95 -5.10
N GLY A 42 0.41 -6.72 -3.92
CA GLY A 42 1.56 -5.87 -3.73
C GLY A 42 2.47 -6.32 -2.61
N LEU A 43 3.66 -5.74 -2.60
CA LEU A 43 4.65 -5.82 -1.54
C LEU A 43 4.85 -4.42 -0.99
N GLY A 44 4.67 -4.26 0.31
CA GLY A 44 4.99 -3.02 1.01
C GLY A 44 6.21 -3.22 1.87
N ASP A 45 7.17 -2.31 1.78
CA ASP A 45 8.35 -2.29 2.62
C ASP A 45 8.52 -0.92 3.25
N ALA A 46 8.96 -0.91 4.50
CA ALA A 46 9.32 0.29 5.21
C ALA A 46 10.52 0.03 6.09
N GLU A 47 11.43 0.98 6.07
CA GLU A 47 12.64 0.96 6.86
C GLU A 47 12.87 2.39 7.36
N HIS A 48 12.64 2.58 8.66
CA HIS A 48 12.91 3.85 9.30
C HIS A 48 14.24 3.76 10.01
N GLU A 49 15.17 4.58 9.53
CA GLU A 49 16.49 4.69 10.16
C GLU A 49 16.33 5.20 11.60
N LYS A 50 17.33 4.91 12.41
CA LYS A 50 17.42 5.25 13.82
C LYS A 50 16.87 6.64 14.13
N ASP A 51 15.74 6.69 14.85
CA ASP A 51 15.19 7.94 15.35
C ASP A 51 16.22 8.64 16.25
N PRO A 52 16.59 9.90 15.98
CA PRO A 52 17.62 10.60 16.72
C PRO A 52 17.29 10.80 18.21
N ILE A 53 16.00 10.71 18.58
CA ILE A 53 15.53 10.91 19.96
C ILE A 53 15.41 9.59 20.70
N THR A 54 14.76 8.59 20.08
CA THR A 54 14.47 7.30 20.73
C THR A 54 15.52 6.23 20.46
N GLY A 55 16.32 6.39 19.39
CA GLY A 55 17.31 5.40 18.97
C GLY A 55 16.71 4.09 18.43
N ILE A 56 15.41 4.08 18.13
CA ILE A 56 14.67 2.91 17.65
C ILE A 56 14.81 2.79 16.14
N TYR A 57 15.16 1.61 15.69
CA TYR A 57 15.13 1.20 14.29
C TYR A 57 13.90 0.32 14.07
N THR A 58 13.14 0.61 13.02
CA THR A 58 11.96 -0.16 12.65
C THR A 58 12.05 -0.65 11.23
N LYS A 59 11.73 -1.93 11.03
CA LYS A 59 11.69 -2.55 9.72
C LYS A 59 10.45 -3.43 9.60
N THR A 60 9.77 -3.29 8.46
CA THR A 60 8.67 -4.18 8.08
C THR A 60 8.66 -4.39 6.57
N SER A 61 8.35 -5.60 6.15
CA SER A 61 8.15 -5.93 4.75
C SER A 61 7.15 -7.09 4.66
N ALA A 62 6.07 -6.90 3.92
CA ALA A 62 5.08 -7.96 3.73
C ALA A 62 4.25 -7.77 2.47
N PRO A 63 3.66 -8.88 1.97
CA PRO A 63 2.67 -8.83 0.92
C PRO A 63 1.33 -8.33 1.43
N TYR A 64 0.57 -7.70 0.56
CA TYR A 64 -0.81 -7.35 0.77
C TYR A 64 -1.65 -7.67 -0.45
N GLY A 65 -2.94 -7.88 -0.23
CA GLY A 65 -3.90 -8.15 -1.29
C GLY A 65 -5.09 -7.22 -1.22
N ARG A 66 -5.65 -6.86 -2.38
CA ARG A 66 -6.89 -6.10 -2.49
C ARG A 66 -7.81 -6.72 -3.52
N ILE A 67 -9.10 -6.69 -3.23
CA ILE A 67 -10.16 -7.11 -4.14
C ILE A 67 -11.24 -6.04 -4.16
N GLY A 68 -11.77 -5.75 -5.33
CA GLY A 68 -12.84 -4.77 -5.46
C GLY A 68 -13.42 -4.67 -6.85
N CYS A 69 -14.15 -3.59 -7.06
CA CYS A 69 -14.78 -3.32 -8.35
C CYS A 69 -14.78 -1.83 -8.63
N ASP A 70 -14.42 -1.48 -9.87
CA ASP A 70 -14.54 -0.13 -10.42
C ASP A 70 -15.81 -0.03 -11.25
N PHE A 71 -16.41 1.13 -11.24
CA PHE A 71 -17.57 1.48 -12.03
C PHE A 71 -17.21 2.67 -12.95
N ASN A 72 -17.38 2.49 -14.27
CA ASN A 72 -17.18 3.58 -15.23
C ASN A 72 -18.37 4.53 -15.18
N VAL A 73 -18.12 5.78 -14.79
CA VAL A 73 -19.15 6.82 -14.65
C VAL A 73 -19.46 7.56 -15.96
N LEU A 74 -18.67 7.34 -17.00
CA LEU A 74 -18.91 7.97 -18.30
C LEU A 74 -20.10 7.36 -19.01
N LYS A 75 -20.90 8.22 -19.64
CA LYS A 75 -22.03 7.80 -20.50
C LYS A 75 -21.54 7.09 -21.76
N ASN A 76 -20.50 7.62 -22.39
CA ASN A 76 -19.86 7.02 -23.56
C ASN A 76 -18.79 6.02 -23.08
N LYS A 77 -19.08 4.74 -23.27
CA LYS A 77 -18.21 3.65 -22.85
C LYS A 77 -17.15 3.32 -23.91
N HIS A 78 -16.48 4.34 -24.43
CA HIS A 78 -15.38 4.16 -25.38
C HIS A 78 -14.11 3.70 -24.67
N ASP A 79 -13.31 2.90 -25.37
CA ASP A 79 -12.07 2.33 -24.82
C ASP A 79 -10.91 3.32 -24.71
N VAL A 80 -11.08 4.56 -25.19
CA VAL A 80 -10.00 5.55 -25.24
C VAL A 80 -9.69 6.14 -23.87
N TYR A 81 -10.72 6.47 -23.09
CA TYR A 81 -10.56 6.96 -21.71
C TYR A 81 -11.75 6.56 -20.83
N LYS A 82 -11.48 6.38 -19.57
CA LYS A 82 -12.46 5.97 -18.56
C LYS A 82 -12.28 6.82 -17.33
N VAL A 83 -13.40 7.22 -16.72
CA VAL A 83 -13.42 7.80 -15.39
C VAL A 83 -14.15 6.81 -14.50
N PHE A 84 -13.55 6.40 -13.44
CA PHE A 84 -14.10 5.34 -12.60
C PHE A 84 -14.14 5.73 -11.13
N VAL A 85 -15.15 5.19 -10.46
CA VAL A 85 -15.28 5.17 -9.00
C VAL A 85 -15.33 3.73 -8.58
N GLY A 86 -14.64 3.38 -7.53
CA GLY A 86 -14.59 2.00 -7.07
C GLY A 86 -14.45 1.87 -5.57
N ALA A 87 -14.62 0.64 -5.12
CA ALA A 87 -14.36 0.26 -3.75
C ALA A 87 -13.44 -0.96 -3.72
N ARG A 88 -12.61 -1.05 -2.67
CA ARG A 88 -11.68 -2.16 -2.41
C ARG A 88 -11.84 -2.63 -0.97
N PHE A 89 -11.69 -3.91 -0.78
CA PHE A 89 -11.37 -4.52 0.50
C PHE A 89 -9.93 -5.01 0.45
N ALA A 90 -9.19 -4.77 1.48
CA ALA A 90 -7.76 -5.06 1.52
C ALA A 90 -7.36 -5.72 2.83
N TYR A 91 -6.31 -6.54 2.75
CA TYR A 91 -5.77 -7.29 3.87
C TYR A 91 -4.26 -7.45 3.75
N THR A 92 -3.58 -7.39 4.89
CA THR A 92 -2.17 -7.75 5.04
C THR A 92 -1.94 -8.46 6.38
N ASN A 93 -0.95 -9.35 6.39
CA ASN A 93 -0.37 -9.92 7.59
C ASN A 93 1.14 -9.73 7.52
N PHE A 94 1.75 -9.19 8.56
CA PHE A 94 3.14 -8.81 8.55
C PHE A 94 3.80 -8.91 9.92
N ASP A 95 5.10 -9.16 9.89
CA ASP A 95 5.95 -9.08 11.05
C ASP A 95 6.52 -7.67 11.17
N PHE A 96 6.48 -7.15 12.36
CA PHE A 96 7.02 -5.85 12.70
C PHE A 96 8.17 -6.03 13.69
N GLU A 97 9.33 -5.51 13.35
CA GLU A 97 10.54 -5.61 14.17
C GLU A 97 10.94 -4.24 14.69
N PHE A 98 11.04 -4.15 16.02
CA PHE A 98 11.67 -3.06 16.72
C PHE A 98 13.04 -3.48 17.19
N SER A 99 14.07 -2.72 16.88
CA SER A 99 15.40 -2.93 17.43
C SER A 99 15.96 -1.63 17.99
N HIS A 100 16.72 -1.79 19.09
CA HIS A 100 17.44 -0.70 19.76
C HIS A 100 18.86 -1.14 20.02
N GLU A 101 19.85 -0.27 19.76
CA GLU A 101 21.29 -0.60 19.90
C GLU A 101 21.72 -0.90 21.34
N GLY A 102 20.91 -0.54 22.31
CA GLY A 102 21.14 -0.92 23.71
C GLY A 102 20.49 0.02 24.70
N ILE A 103 19.89 -0.57 25.71
CA ILE A 103 19.50 0.11 26.93
C ILE A 103 20.68 0.00 27.89
N LYS A 104 21.08 1.12 28.48
CA LYS A 104 22.17 1.13 29.43
C LYS A 104 21.75 0.36 30.70
N ASP A 105 22.36 -0.79 30.90
CA ASP A 105 22.16 -1.58 32.13
C ASP A 105 22.68 -0.79 33.34
N PRO A 106 21.83 -0.44 34.31
CA PRO A 106 22.26 0.34 35.49
C PRO A 106 23.22 -0.42 36.43
N ILE A 107 23.26 -1.76 36.31
CA ILE A 107 24.11 -2.60 37.18
C ILE A 107 25.44 -2.87 36.47
N LEU A 108 25.43 -3.24 35.21
CA LEU A 108 26.64 -3.66 34.48
C LEU A 108 27.29 -2.52 33.68
N GLY A 109 26.63 -1.36 33.58
CA GLY A 109 27.16 -0.17 32.88
C GLY A 109 27.34 -0.32 31.36
N ARG A 110 26.92 -1.44 30.78
CA ARG A 110 27.04 -1.75 29.37
C ARG A 110 25.69 -1.64 28.64
N ASN A 111 25.72 -1.35 27.34
CA ASN A 111 24.55 -1.37 26.54
C ASN A 111 24.14 -2.80 26.17
N VAL A 112 22.88 -3.15 26.43
CA VAL A 112 22.30 -4.44 26.06
C VAL A 112 21.41 -4.24 24.84
N PRO A 113 21.76 -4.79 23.65
CA PRO A 113 20.93 -4.68 22.47
C PRO A 113 19.60 -5.42 22.70
N TYR A 114 18.54 -4.85 22.15
CA TYR A 114 17.19 -5.35 22.34
C TYR A 114 16.47 -5.36 21.01
N SER A 115 15.84 -6.47 20.66
CA SER A 115 14.99 -6.62 19.48
C SER A 115 13.74 -7.40 19.85
N VAL A 116 12.59 -6.90 19.42
CA VAL A 116 11.30 -7.57 19.60
C VAL A 116 10.57 -7.62 18.27
N LYS A 117 10.00 -8.79 17.99
CA LYS A 117 9.14 -9.02 16.82
C LYS A 117 7.72 -9.31 17.27
N ASP A 118 6.77 -8.74 16.57
CA ASP A 118 5.35 -9.04 16.75
C ASP A 118 4.69 -9.24 15.38
N ASN A 119 3.72 -10.16 15.31
CA ASN A 119 2.98 -10.45 14.10
C ASN A 119 1.62 -9.76 14.16
N ASN A 120 1.30 -8.98 13.14
CA ASN A 120 0.09 -8.21 13.09
C ASN A 120 -0.67 -8.44 11.78
N SER A 121 -1.99 -8.38 11.86
CA SER A 121 -2.86 -8.40 10.71
C SER A 121 -3.77 -7.17 10.70
N VAL A 122 -3.91 -6.57 9.52
CA VAL A 122 -4.72 -5.37 9.33
C VAL A 122 -5.62 -5.56 8.12
N CYS A 123 -6.90 -5.18 8.28
CA CYS A 123 -7.82 -5.07 7.15
C CYS A 123 -8.43 -3.67 7.07
N TRP A 124 -8.67 -3.24 5.83
CA TRP A 124 -9.21 -1.91 5.54
C TRP A 124 -10.09 -1.91 4.30
N ILE A 125 -10.88 -0.85 4.15
CA ILE A 125 -11.61 -0.53 2.93
C ILE A 125 -11.03 0.70 2.26
N GLU A 126 -11.15 0.74 0.94
CA GLU A 126 -10.74 1.88 0.13
C GLU A 126 -11.88 2.35 -0.75
N GLY A 127 -12.08 3.66 -0.80
CA GLY A 127 -12.81 4.33 -1.88
C GLY A 127 -11.80 4.81 -2.92
N VAL A 128 -12.05 4.52 -4.17
CA VAL A 128 -11.13 4.84 -5.28
C VAL A 128 -11.85 5.72 -6.29
N PHE A 129 -11.19 6.79 -6.71
CA PHE A 129 -11.58 7.60 -7.85
C PHE A 129 -10.39 7.70 -8.80
N GLY A 130 -10.62 7.49 -10.09
CA GLY A 130 -9.51 7.53 -11.03
C GLY A 130 -9.93 7.74 -12.48
N VAL A 131 -8.89 7.94 -13.28
CA VAL A 131 -8.96 8.07 -14.72
C VAL A 131 -8.00 7.07 -15.36
N ASP A 132 -8.37 6.55 -16.51
CA ASP A 132 -7.57 5.62 -17.30
C ASP A 132 -7.70 6.03 -18.77
N ALA A 133 -6.57 6.22 -19.44
CA ALA A 133 -6.52 6.65 -20.82
C ALA A 133 -5.66 5.70 -21.66
N LYS A 134 -6.15 5.30 -22.80
CA LYS A 134 -5.40 4.56 -23.82
C LYS A 134 -4.44 5.51 -24.54
N VAL A 135 -3.17 5.17 -24.56
CA VAL A 135 -2.12 6.03 -25.14
C VAL A 135 -1.67 5.50 -26.49
N VAL A 136 -1.19 4.27 -26.55
CA VAL A 136 -0.70 3.65 -27.79
C VAL A 136 -1.04 2.17 -27.81
N GLY A 137 -1.65 1.68 -28.87
CA GLY A 137 -2.01 0.26 -29.02
C GLY A 137 -2.81 -0.26 -27.83
N PRO A 138 -2.35 -1.31 -27.12
CA PRO A 138 -3.00 -1.84 -25.94
C PRO A 138 -2.59 -1.16 -24.63
N VAL A 139 -1.70 -0.15 -24.67
CA VAL A 139 -1.14 0.49 -23.48
C VAL A 139 -2.06 1.58 -22.96
N HIS A 140 -2.34 1.50 -21.66
CA HIS A 140 -3.13 2.46 -20.91
C HIS A 140 -2.29 3.08 -19.79
N LEU A 141 -2.50 4.38 -19.55
CA LEU A 141 -2.01 5.11 -18.40
C LEU A 141 -3.19 5.48 -17.52
N GLY A 142 -3.05 5.27 -16.22
CA GLY A 142 -4.10 5.54 -15.25
C GLY A 142 -3.59 6.32 -14.04
N TRP A 143 -4.47 7.16 -13.54
CA TRP A 143 -4.30 7.86 -12.27
C TRP A 143 -5.44 7.52 -11.35
N SER A 144 -5.16 7.30 -10.06
CA SER A 144 -6.22 7.21 -9.07
C SER A 144 -5.84 7.85 -7.74
N VAL A 145 -6.86 8.36 -7.08
CA VAL A 145 -6.80 8.77 -5.67
C VAL A 145 -7.57 7.75 -4.86
N ARG A 146 -7.00 7.35 -3.74
CA ARG A 146 -7.54 6.32 -2.84
C ARG A 146 -7.71 6.89 -1.44
N TYR A 147 -8.92 6.82 -0.92
CA TYR A 147 -9.21 7.07 0.48
C TYR A 147 -9.31 5.72 1.20
N ARG A 148 -8.46 5.52 2.19
CA ARG A 148 -8.34 4.27 2.93
C ARG A 148 -8.86 4.45 4.35
N ARG A 149 -9.64 3.49 4.82
CA ARG A 149 -10.14 3.47 6.20
C ARG A 149 -9.93 2.10 6.81
N ARG A 150 -9.16 2.04 7.89
CA ARG A 150 -8.93 0.82 8.66
C ARG A 150 -10.23 0.38 9.34
N ILE A 151 -10.54 -0.93 9.24
CA ILE A 151 -11.70 -1.54 9.87
C ILE A 151 -11.25 -2.24 11.15
N ASN A 152 -10.24 -3.10 11.03
CA ASN A 152 -9.74 -3.91 12.12
C ASN A 152 -8.22 -4.04 12.05
N SER A 153 -7.60 -4.17 13.23
CA SER A 153 -6.18 -4.51 13.39
C SER A 153 -6.07 -5.41 14.61
N THR A 154 -5.14 -6.35 14.57
CA THR A 154 -4.75 -7.08 15.78
C THR A 154 -4.08 -6.11 16.74
N ASP A 155 -4.38 -6.22 18.04
CA ASP A 155 -3.73 -5.38 19.05
C ASP A 155 -2.23 -5.71 19.12
N CYS A 156 -1.42 -4.69 18.88
CA CYS A 156 0.02 -4.82 19.00
C CYS A 156 0.41 -4.84 20.48
N LYS A 157 1.14 -5.86 20.90
CA LYS A 157 1.59 -6.01 22.31
C LYS A 157 2.70 -5.03 22.70
N ILE A 158 3.35 -4.42 21.71
CA ILE A 158 4.60 -3.65 21.91
C ILE A 158 4.36 -2.14 21.77
N GLY A 159 3.17 -1.71 21.35
CA GLY A 159 2.83 -0.30 21.10
C GLY A 159 2.26 -0.05 19.71
N ASP A 160 2.10 1.22 19.34
CA ASP A 160 1.55 1.58 18.03
C ASP A 160 2.55 1.28 16.91
N MET A 161 2.07 0.61 15.87
CA MET A 161 2.82 0.38 14.64
C MET A 161 3.02 1.71 13.90
N TRP A 162 4.17 1.90 13.29
CA TRP A 162 4.43 3.10 12.50
C TRP A 162 3.89 2.99 11.07
N TYR A 163 4.01 1.81 10.46
CA TYR A 163 3.63 1.57 9.06
C TYR A 163 2.93 0.23 8.88
N VAL A 164 1.98 0.20 7.95
CA VAL A 164 1.25 -1.02 7.53
C VAL A 164 1.44 -1.21 6.03
N PRO A 165 1.99 -2.36 5.58
CA PRO A 165 2.17 -2.67 4.17
C PRO A 165 0.86 -2.54 3.37
N GLY A 166 0.89 -1.75 2.29
CA GLY A 166 -0.27 -1.46 1.45
C GLY A 166 -1.23 -0.40 1.99
N PHE A 167 -1.28 -0.15 3.28
CA PHE A 167 -2.12 0.90 3.87
C PHE A 167 -1.36 2.23 4.00
N GLY A 168 -0.10 2.21 4.42
CA GLY A 168 0.70 3.38 4.71
C GLY A 168 0.93 3.59 6.21
N ARG A 169 0.99 4.87 6.67
CA ARG A 169 1.11 5.18 8.10
C ARG A 169 -0.03 4.57 8.90
N TYR A 170 0.28 4.10 10.11
CA TYR A 170 -0.70 3.48 11.00
C TYR A 170 -1.64 4.54 11.62
N ASP A 171 -2.59 5.00 10.79
CA ASP A 171 -3.66 5.90 11.18
C ASP A 171 -5.04 5.22 11.02
N LYS A 172 -6.10 5.87 11.47
CA LYS A 172 -7.47 5.41 11.25
C LYS A 172 -7.86 5.54 9.78
N THR A 173 -7.37 6.58 9.12
CA THR A 173 -7.64 6.90 7.71
C THR A 173 -6.37 7.35 7.01
N ASN A 174 -6.28 7.08 5.71
CA ASN A 174 -5.15 7.50 4.89
C ASN A 174 -5.62 7.88 3.48
N ILE A 175 -4.92 8.82 2.85
CA ILE A 175 -5.13 9.18 1.45
C ILE A 175 -3.86 8.85 0.68
N GLY A 176 -4.02 8.19 -0.45
CA GLY A 176 -2.93 7.84 -1.35
C GLY A 176 -3.28 8.10 -2.80
N GLY A 177 -2.26 8.16 -3.63
CA GLY A 177 -2.39 8.22 -5.07
C GLY A 177 -1.69 7.03 -5.73
N THR A 178 -2.08 6.69 -6.94
CA THR A 178 -1.39 5.72 -7.79
C THR A 178 -1.23 6.26 -9.19
N PHE A 179 -0.15 5.85 -9.84
CA PHE A 179 0.06 6.06 -11.27
C PHE A 179 0.35 4.71 -11.92
N ASN A 180 -0.60 4.27 -12.75
CA ASN A 180 -0.63 2.91 -13.26
C ASN A 180 -0.28 2.88 -14.74
N VAL A 181 0.50 1.87 -15.13
CA VAL A 181 0.67 1.46 -16.54
C VAL A 181 0.04 0.10 -16.71
N SER A 182 -0.81 -0.06 -17.69
CA SER A 182 -1.47 -1.34 -17.96
C SER A 182 -1.55 -1.67 -19.44
N ILE A 183 -1.68 -2.96 -19.73
CA ILE A 183 -1.83 -3.50 -21.08
C ILE A 183 -3.21 -4.15 -21.17
N GLY A 184 -4.01 -3.69 -22.11
CA GLY A 184 -5.29 -4.30 -22.47
C GLY A 184 -5.08 -5.59 -23.26
N ILE A 185 -5.74 -6.66 -22.83
CA ILE A 185 -5.73 -7.98 -23.44
C ILE A 185 -7.14 -8.34 -23.89
#